data_c7532042d66f72a669f13a02300f8d0a
#
_entry.id   c7532042d66f72a669f13a02300f8d0a
#
_cell.length_a   1.000
_cell.length_b   1.000
_cell.length_c   1.000
_cell.angle_alpha   90.00
_cell.angle_beta   90.00
_cell.angle_gamma   90.00
#
_symmetry.space_group_name_H-M   'P 1'
#
loop_
_entity.id
_entity.type
_entity.pdbx_description
1 polymer ?
#
loop_
_entity_poly.entity_id
_entity_poly.type
_entity_poly.pdbx_seq_one_letter_code
_entity_poly.pdbx_strand_id
1 'polypeptide(L)'
;AESSNPRKAMPRACKLVLYRVITFYALALFMVTLLVPYNTPDLHGKTDNDPKSSPFVIAIKAGQVNVLPDIVNAVIMLSAISVSNSAAYAGSRMLHALADNGMAPQIFAYVDRQGRPLVATLFTLMFGALAFLIYVGDDNGGEVFSWLLGISGLAILFTWSSICISHIRFRAAWKLQGHSLSELPWLSPLGVVGSYIGLTFNILVIIAQFYNSAFPIGEGEKNGNDRGYNFFLGMISLPIIMVFFFGYKIVKKTKIIPLHEIDLVSGIREQISLEEHDQERAERQNWPIYKKVLHFLF
;
A
#
# COMPACT_ATOMS: atom_id res chain seq x y z
N ALA A 1 -2.57 10.16 -11.41
CA ALA A 1 -3.19 10.27 -12.76
C ALA A 1 -4.08 11.52 -12.88
N GLU A 2 -4.67 12.00 -11.79
CA GLU A 2 -5.59 13.17 -11.79
C GLU A 2 -4.94 14.49 -11.43
N SER A 3 -3.64 14.48 -11.17
CA SER A 3 -2.87 15.71 -10.95
C SER A 3 -2.83 16.56 -12.22
N SER A 4 -2.87 17.88 -12.07
CA SER A 4 -2.79 18.83 -13.17
C SER A 4 -1.49 18.71 -13.97
N ASN A 5 -0.38 18.33 -13.32
CA ASN A 5 0.90 18.02 -13.96
C ASN A 5 1.52 16.77 -13.33
N PRO A 6 1.12 15.56 -13.76
CA PRO A 6 1.56 14.31 -13.13
C PRO A 6 3.08 14.09 -13.29
N ARG A 7 3.70 14.55 -14.36
CA ARG A 7 5.15 14.38 -14.61
C ARG A 7 6.03 15.06 -13.56
N LYS A 8 5.63 16.23 -13.07
CA LYS A 8 6.36 16.97 -12.02
C LYS A 8 5.88 16.58 -10.63
N ALA A 9 4.57 16.41 -10.46
CA ALA A 9 3.96 16.15 -9.16
C ALA A 9 4.24 14.74 -8.64
N MET A 10 4.18 13.70 -9.50
CA MET A 10 4.36 12.31 -9.07
C MET A 10 5.76 12.01 -8.53
N PRO A 11 6.86 12.34 -9.25
CA PRO A 11 8.20 12.10 -8.73
C PRO A 11 8.47 12.84 -7.40
N ARG A 12 7.99 14.08 -7.31
CA ARG A 12 8.11 14.88 -6.09
C ARG A 12 7.33 14.27 -4.93
N ALA A 13 6.09 13.87 -5.16
CA ALA A 13 5.25 13.23 -4.15
C ALA A 13 5.88 11.91 -3.66
N CYS A 14 6.37 11.05 -4.56
CA CYS A 14 7.03 9.80 -4.20
C CYS A 14 8.27 10.01 -3.33
N LYS A 15 9.12 10.97 -3.68
CA LYS A 15 10.31 11.30 -2.87
C LYS A 15 9.91 11.80 -1.49
N LEU A 16 8.99 12.76 -1.43
CA LEU A 16 8.57 13.39 -0.18
C LEU A 16 7.90 12.39 0.76
N VAL A 17 7.08 11.47 0.23
CA VAL A 17 6.48 10.39 1.00
C VAL A 17 7.56 9.45 1.54
N LEU A 18 8.54 9.05 0.72
CA LEU A 18 9.63 8.18 1.13
C LEU A 18 10.43 8.78 2.30
N TYR A 19 10.90 10.01 2.17
CA TYR A 19 11.65 10.67 3.25
C TYR A 19 10.82 10.86 4.51
N ARG A 20 9.56 11.25 4.36
CA ARG A 20 8.66 11.44 5.50
C ARG A 20 8.40 10.12 6.22
N VAL A 21 8.12 9.03 5.49
CA VAL A 21 7.90 7.71 6.09
C VAL A 21 9.15 7.26 6.82
N ILE A 22 10.31 7.24 6.18
CA ILE A 22 11.56 6.79 6.82
C ILE A 22 11.85 7.62 8.08
N THR A 23 11.81 8.96 7.97
CA THR A 23 12.16 9.82 9.10
C THR A 23 11.19 9.68 10.25
N PHE A 24 9.90 9.81 10.01
CA PHE A 24 8.92 9.79 11.10
C PHE A 24 8.74 8.40 11.71
N TYR A 25 8.70 7.33 10.90
CA TYR A 25 8.57 5.99 11.45
C TYR A 25 9.84 5.53 12.19
N ALA A 26 11.03 5.73 11.60
CA ALA A 26 12.26 5.34 12.28
C ALA A 26 12.46 6.11 13.58
N LEU A 27 12.20 7.43 13.57
CA LEU A 27 12.33 8.27 14.76
C LEU A 27 11.28 7.91 15.82
N ALA A 28 10.03 7.70 15.41
CA ALA A 28 8.95 7.34 16.33
C ALA A 28 9.20 5.97 16.99
N LEU A 29 9.57 4.96 16.22
CA LEU A 29 9.93 3.65 16.75
C LEU A 29 11.14 3.72 17.68
N PHE A 30 12.17 4.47 17.31
CA PHE A 30 13.34 4.68 18.14
C PHE A 30 12.97 5.32 19.48
N MET A 31 12.16 6.38 19.47
CA MET A 31 11.69 7.02 20.71
C MET A 31 10.85 6.09 21.58
N VAL A 32 9.95 5.31 20.99
CA VAL A 32 9.15 4.34 21.74
C VAL A 32 10.02 3.26 22.39
N THR A 33 11.01 2.73 21.67
CA THR A 33 11.92 1.71 22.23
C THR A 33 12.79 2.22 23.39
N LEU A 34 13.05 3.54 23.44
CA LEU A 34 13.74 4.16 24.57
C LEU A 34 12.83 4.37 25.80
N LEU A 35 11.52 4.57 25.57
CA LEU A 35 10.58 4.94 26.63
C LEU A 35 9.80 3.74 27.20
N VAL A 36 9.56 2.72 26.41
CA VAL A 36 8.73 1.56 26.79
C VAL A 36 9.58 0.30 26.87
N PRO A 37 9.76 -0.28 28.08
CA PRO A 37 10.44 -1.56 28.23
C PRO A 37 9.67 -2.68 27.51
N TYR A 38 10.39 -3.59 26.87
CA TYR A 38 9.81 -4.71 26.11
C TYR A 38 8.98 -5.68 26.96
N ASN A 39 9.21 -5.73 28.27
CA ASN A 39 8.51 -6.60 29.24
C ASN A 39 7.31 -5.91 29.90
N THR A 40 6.86 -4.77 29.39
CA THR A 40 5.67 -4.09 29.94
C THR A 40 4.42 -4.94 29.70
N PRO A 41 3.65 -5.33 30.74
CA PRO A 41 2.47 -6.20 30.60
C PRO A 41 1.40 -5.63 29.66
N ASP A 42 1.24 -4.29 29.64
CA ASP A 42 0.27 -3.61 28.80
C ASP A 42 0.62 -3.68 27.31
N LEU A 43 1.87 -3.97 26.95
CA LEU A 43 2.32 -4.13 25.57
C LEU A 43 1.77 -5.42 24.93
N HIS A 44 1.55 -6.44 25.76
CA HIS A 44 0.99 -7.74 25.38
C HIS A 44 -0.48 -7.83 25.77
N GLY A 45 -1.22 -6.73 25.66
CA GLY A 45 -2.60 -6.56 26.10
C GLY A 45 -3.51 -7.76 25.85
N LYS A 46 -4.63 -7.81 26.54
CA LYS A 46 -5.59 -8.93 26.51
C LYS A 46 -6.18 -9.21 25.13
N THR A 47 -6.06 -8.25 24.21
CA THR A 47 -6.52 -8.34 22.81
C THR A 47 -5.59 -7.49 21.94
N ASP A 48 -5.08 -8.04 20.85
CA ASP A 48 -4.16 -7.37 19.91
C ASP A 48 -4.65 -6.03 19.35
N ASN A 49 -5.92 -5.73 19.53
CA ASN A 49 -6.61 -4.56 18.98
C ASN A 49 -7.10 -3.56 20.04
N ASP A 50 -6.67 -3.69 21.32
CA ASP A 50 -7.03 -2.70 22.33
C ASP A 50 -6.23 -1.40 22.11
N PRO A 51 -6.88 -0.25 21.83
CA PRO A 51 -6.22 1.04 21.67
C PRO A 51 -5.35 1.43 22.87
N LYS A 52 -5.66 0.88 24.05
CA LYS A 52 -4.89 1.09 25.30
C LYS A 52 -3.54 0.40 25.28
N SER A 53 -3.36 -0.62 24.43
CA SER A 53 -2.11 -1.36 24.24
C SER A 53 -1.16 -0.68 23.24
N SER A 54 -1.56 0.45 22.64
CA SER A 54 -0.68 1.18 21.73
C SER A 54 0.61 1.61 22.46
N PRO A 55 1.81 1.25 21.93
CA PRO A 55 3.07 1.64 22.53
C PRO A 55 3.23 3.14 22.75
N PHE A 56 2.60 3.96 21.88
CA PHE A 56 2.57 5.41 22.02
C PHE A 56 1.75 5.86 23.23
N VAL A 57 0.59 5.24 23.45
CA VAL A 57 -0.27 5.56 24.61
C VAL A 57 0.41 5.12 25.91
N ILE A 58 1.08 3.97 25.91
CA ILE A 58 1.85 3.47 27.06
C ILE A 58 3.00 4.42 27.39
N ALA A 59 3.78 4.85 26.39
CA ALA A 59 4.88 5.79 26.58
C ALA A 59 4.40 7.12 27.18
N ILE A 60 3.26 7.63 26.75
CA ILE A 60 2.68 8.89 27.23
C ILE A 60 2.16 8.74 28.66
N LYS A 61 1.50 7.62 28.99
CA LYS A 61 1.03 7.33 30.34
C LYS A 61 2.20 7.23 31.33
N ALA A 62 3.31 6.63 30.91
CA ALA A 62 4.54 6.57 31.72
C ALA A 62 5.09 7.95 32.05
N GLY A 63 4.86 8.96 31.18
CA GLY A 63 5.21 10.37 31.41
C GLY A 63 4.27 11.12 32.36
N GLN A 64 3.23 10.47 32.92
CA GLN A 64 2.24 11.04 33.85
C GLN A 64 1.50 12.29 33.34
N VAL A 65 1.34 12.43 32.03
CA VAL A 65 0.59 13.54 31.39
C VAL A 65 -0.86 13.09 31.18
N ASN A 66 -1.77 13.51 32.04
CA ASN A 66 -3.15 12.98 32.08
C ASN A 66 -4.01 13.32 30.84
N VAL A 67 -3.79 14.44 30.19
CA VAL A 67 -4.61 14.92 29.04
C VAL A 67 -4.08 14.41 27.70
N LEU A 68 -2.78 14.12 27.59
CA LEU A 68 -2.14 13.78 26.32
C LEU A 68 -2.63 12.45 25.71
N PRO A 69 -2.94 11.38 26.49
CA PRO A 69 -3.50 10.14 25.95
C PRO A 69 -4.81 10.35 25.20
N ASP A 70 -5.69 11.20 25.70
CA ASP A 70 -6.99 11.49 25.06
C ASP A 70 -6.82 12.26 23.75
N ILE A 71 -5.87 13.22 23.73
CA ILE A 71 -5.52 13.94 22.49
C ILE A 71 -4.96 12.97 21.45
N VAL A 72 -4.05 12.06 21.84
CA VAL A 72 -3.48 11.08 20.92
C VAL A 72 -4.56 10.12 20.40
N ASN A 73 -5.47 9.65 21.23
CA ASN A 73 -6.60 8.83 20.81
C ASN A 73 -7.51 9.57 19.80
N ALA A 74 -7.80 10.84 20.04
CA ALA A 74 -8.54 11.67 19.08
C ALA A 74 -7.80 11.81 17.75
N VAL A 75 -6.49 12.01 17.76
CA VAL A 75 -5.64 12.07 16.56
C VAL A 75 -5.63 10.73 15.82
N ILE A 76 -5.53 9.61 16.53
CA ILE A 76 -5.58 8.25 15.93
C ILE A 76 -6.94 8.06 15.25
N MET A 77 -8.04 8.41 15.91
CA MET A 77 -9.39 8.31 15.33
C MET A 77 -9.52 9.17 14.06
N LEU A 78 -9.06 10.42 14.10
CA LEU A 78 -9.08 11.31 12.94
C LEU A 78 -8.23 10.76 11.78
N SER A 79 -7.09 10.19 12.11
CA SER A 79 -6.20 9.54 11.12
C SER A 79 -6.88 8.32 10.49
N ALA A 80 -7.56 7.49 11.28
CA ALA A 80 -8.30 6.33 10.77
C ALA A 80 -9.43 6.75 9.82
N ILE A 81 -10.19 7.80 10.15
CA ILE A 81 -11.22 8.38 9.28
C ILE A 81 -10.61 8.89 7.96
N SER A 82 -9.46 9.57 8.03
CA SER A 82 -8.76 10.08 6.86
C SER A 82 -8.26 8.94 5.94
N VAL A 83 -7.72 7.87 6.53
CA VAL A 83 -7.28 6.66 5.79
C VAL A 83 -8.49 5.99 5.12
N SER A 84 -9.59 5.82 5.83
CA SER A 84 -10.83 5.22 5.30
C SER A 84 -11.38 6.02 4.10
N ASN A 85 -11.41 7.35 4.21
CA ASN A 85 -11.82 8.22 3.11
C ASN A 85 -10.90 8.08 1.89
N SER A 86 -9.59 8.05 2.12
CA SER A 86 -8.59 7.86 1.05
C SER A 86 -8.71 6.48 0.40
N ALA A 87 -8.99 5.43 1.18
CA ALA A 87 -9.20 4.07 0.68
C ALA A 87 -10.48 3.98 -0.17
N ALA A 88 -11.58 4.59 0.25
CA ALA A 88 -12.83 4.64 -0.52
C ALA A 88 -12.63 5.38 -1.86
N TYR A 89 -11.90 6.51 -1.84
CA TYR A 89 -11.55 7.24 -3.03
C TYR A 89 -10.67 6.42 -3.99
N ALA A 90 -9.59 5.83 -3.50
CA ALA A 90 -8.67 5.03 -4.31
C ALA A 90 -9.34 3.76 -4.83
N GLY A 91 -10.11 3.05 -3.99
CA GLY A 91 -10.80 1.82 -4.34
C GLY A 91 -11.83 2.02 -5.45
N SER A 92 -12.65 3.05 -5.35
CA SER A 92 -13.67 3.35 -6.35
C SER A 92 -13.05 3.68 -7.72
N ARG A 93 -11.95 4.42 -7.75
CA ARG A 93 -11.26 4.77 -8.99
C ARG A 93 -10.48 3.61 -9.58
N MET A 94 -9.89 2.77 -8.75
CA MET A 94 -9.24 1.54 -9.18
C MET A 94 -10.24 0.59 -9.82
N LEU A 95 -11.41 0.41 -9.21
CA LEU A 95 -12.47 -0.45 -9.73
C LEU A 95 -13.01 0.09 -11.07
N HIS A 96 -13.20 1.41 -11.18
CA HIS A 96 -13.55 2.05 -12.43
C HIS A 96 -12.50 1.82 -13.52
N ALA A 97 -11.22 2.04 -13.22
CA ALA A 97 -10.14 1.82 -14.17
C ALA A 97 -10.03 0.36 -14.63
N LEU A 98 -10.27 -0.61 -13.73
CA LEU A 98 -10.35 -2.02 -14.09
C LEU A 98 -11.50 -2.32 -15.05
N ALA A 99 -12.67 -1.70 -14.83
CA ALA A 99 -13.83 -1.86 -15.70
C ALA A 99 -13.61 -1.22 -17.08
N ASP A 100 -13.00 -0.04 -17.13
CA ASP A 100 -12.66 0.65 -18.38
C ASP A 100 -11.66 -0.17 -19.21
N ASN A 101 -10.73 -0.85 -18.57
CA ASN A 101 -9.80 -1.78 -19.23
C ASN A 101 -10.38 -3.18 -19.49
N GLY A 102 -11.69 -3.41 -19.28
CA GLY A 102 -12.34 -4.70 -19.52
C GLY A 102 -11.95 -5.83 -18.55
N MET A 103 -11.30 -5.48 -17.43
CA MET A 103 -10.87 -6.43 -16.39
C MET A 103 -11.93 -6.62 -15.28
N ALA A 104 -12.91 -5.73 -15.19
CA ALA A 104 -14.05 -5.82 -14.29
C ALA A 104 -15.38 -5.64 -15.06
N PRO A 105 -16.53 -5.95 -14.46
CA PRO A 105 -17.84 -5.75 -15.08
C PRO A 105 -18.04 -4.29 -15.53
N GLN A 106 -18.55 -4.10 -16.72
CA GLN A 106 -18.72 -2.76 -17.34
C GLN A 106 -19.63 -1.81 -16.55
N ILE A 107 -20.48 -2.33 -15.67
CA ILE A 107 -21.32 -1.51 -14.79
C ILE A 107 -20.50 -0.53 -13.95
N PHE A 108 -19.26 -0.89 -13.59
CA PHE A 108 -18.36 -0.04 -12.83
C PHE A 108 -17.64 1.02 -13.67
N ALA A 109 -17.73 0.94 -15.01
CA ALA A 109 -17.21 1.96 -15.92
C ALA A 109 -18.12 3.19 -16.01
N TYR A 110 -19.32 3.13 -15.41
CA TYR A 110 -20.26 4.25 -15.41
C TYR A 110 -19.68 5.45 -14.65
N VAL A 111 -19.71 6.61 -15.30
CA VAL A 111 -19.27 7.91 -14.77
C VAL A 111 -20.42 8.91 -14.86
N ASP A 112 -20.65 9.64 -13.78
CA ASP A 112 -21.64 10.72 -13.74
C ASP A 112 -21.21 11.94 -14.57
N ARG A 113 -22.13 12.87 -14.84
CA ARG A 113 -21.88 14.13 -15.57
C ARG A 113 -20.75 14.97 -14.95
N GLN A 114 -20.45 14.76 -13.67
CA GLN A 114 -19.37 15.44 -12.95
C GLN A 114 -18.04 14.63 -12.94
N GLY A 115 -17.95 13.56 -13.71
CA GLY A 115 -16.76 12.71 -13.75
C GLY A 115 -16.59 11.76 -12.55
N ARG A 116 -17.66 11.47 -11.80
CA ARG A 116 -17.60 10.63 -10.59
C ARG A 116 -18.03 9.20 -10.91
N PRO A 117 -17.25 8.18 -10.53
CA PRO A 117 -17.61 6.78 -10.72
C PRO A 117 -18.60 6.32 -9.63
N LEU A 118 -19.86 6.77 -9.70
CA LEU A 118 -20.87 6.56 -8.65
C LEU A 118 -21.09 5.09 -8.32
N VAL A 119 -21.24 4.22 -9.33
CA VAL A 119 -21.50 2.78 -9.10
C VAL A 119 -20.32 2.12 -8.39
N ALA A 120 -19.09 2.41 -8.83
CA ALA A 120 -17.89 1.90 -8.20
C ALA A 120 -17.73 2.43 -6.77
N THR A 121 -18.10 3.70 -6.52
CA THR A 121 -18.06 4.30 -5.19
C THR A 121 -19.08 3.66 -4.25
N LEU A 122 -20.34 3.49 -4.68
CA LEU A 122 -21.35 2.82 -3.88
C LEU A 122 -20.98 1.38 -3.54
N PHE A 123 -20.44 0.66 -4.52
CA PHE A 123 -19.96 -0.71 -4.32
C PHE A 123 -18.82 -0.76 -3.29
N THR A 124 -17.85 0.14 -3.39
CA THR A 124 -16.74 0.23 -2.41
C THR A 124 -17.25 0.55 -1.01
N LEU A 125 -18.20 1.50 -0.89
CA LEU A 125 -18.80 1.87 0.39
C LEU A 125 -19.65 0.76 1.00
N MET A 126 -20.27 -0.10 0.17
CA MET A 126 -21.03 -1.26 0.64
C MET A 126 -20.15 -2.21 1.46
N PHE A 127 -18.88 -2.40 1.05
CA PHE A 127 -17.92 -3.16 1.87
C PHE A 127 -17.58 -2.47 3.19
N GLY A 128 -17.67 -1.14 3.26
CA GLY A 128 -17.53 -0.41 4.51
C GLY A 128 -18.61 -0.77 5.54
N ALA A 129 -19.79 -1.24 5.08
CA ALA A 129 -20.85 -1.71 5.97
C ALA A 129 -20.46 -2.98 6.75
N LEU A 130 -19.46 -3.73 6.30
CA LEU A 130 -18.92 -4.87 7.05
C LEU A 130 -18.34 -4.45 8.41
N ALA A 131 -17.98 -3.19 8.59
CA ALA A 131 -17.56 -2.66 9.88
C ALA A 131 -18.66 -2.75 10.95
N PHE A 132 -19.95 -2.72 10.54
CA PHE A 132 -21.08 -2.87 11.47
C PHE A 132 -21.25 -4.30 12.02
N LEU A 133 -20.57 -5.30 11.44
CA LEU A 133 -20.54 -6.66 12.00
C LEU A 133 -19.93 -6.71 13.41
N ILE A 134 -19.19 -5.68 13.79
CA ILE A 134 -18.69 -5.49 15.17
C ILE A 134 -19.82 -5.49 16.22
N TYR A 135 -21.02 -5.05 15.84
CA TYR A 135 -22.17 -5.02 16.73
C TYR A 135 -22.98 -6.33 16.75
N VAL A 136 -22.62 -7.32 15.94
CA VAL A 136 -23.31 -8.60 15.85
C VAL A 136 -22.66 -9.60 16.83
N GLY A 137 -23.05 -9.53 18.10
CA GLY A 137 -22.56 -10.44 19.15
C GLY A 137 -21.82 -9.70 20.26
N ASP A 138 -22.04 -10.13 21.51
CA ASP A 138 -21.66 -9.38 22.70
C ASP A 138 -20.14 -9.23 22.93
N ASP A 139 -19.26 -10.10 22.32
CA ASP A 139 -17.80 -10.07 22.52
C ASP A 139 -16.96 -10.20 21.24
N ASN A 140 -17.55 -10.30 20.06
CA ASN A 140 -16.85 -10.70 18.83
C ASN A 140 -16.31 -9.52 17.99
N GLY A 141 -16.43 -8.28 18.46
CA GLY A 141 -15.99 -7.11 17.68
C GLY A 141 -14.51 -7.10 17.34
N GLY A 142 -13.67 -7.51 18.26
CA GLY A 142 -12.22 -7.63 18.04
C GLY A 142 -11.86 -8.72 17.04
N GLU A 143 -12.61 -9.81 17.04
CA GLU A 143 -12.41 -10.94 16.12
C GLU A 143 -12.75 -10.54 14.67
N VAL A 144 -13.92 -9.90 14.46
CA VAL A 144 -14.31 -9.39 13.14
C VAL A 144 -13.27 -8.38 12.61
N PHE A 145 -12.79 -7.50 13.45
CA PHE A 145 -11.74 -6.55 13.08
C PHE A 145 -10.46 -7.28 12.65
N SER A 146 -10.04 -8.32 13.39
CA SER A 146 -8.87 -9.13 13.08
C SER A 146 -9.00 -9.85 11.73
N TRP A 147 -10.19 -10.37 11.40
CA TRP A 147 -10.47 -10.96 10.09
C TRP A 147 -10.36 -9.93 8.96
N LEU A 148 -10.94 -8.76 9.11
CA LEU A 148 -10.88 -7.69 8.11
C LEU A 148 -9.43 -7.18 7.93
N LEU A 149 -8.67 -7.07 9.03
CA LEU A 149 -7.26 -6.72 8.99
C LEU A 149 -6.42 -7.79 8.30
N GLY A 150 -6.67 -9.07 8.57
CA GLY A 150 -6.01 -10.20 7.92
C GLY A 150 -6.23 -10.22 6.41
N ILE A 151 -7.44 -9.92 5.94
CA ILE A 151 -7.76 -9.81 4.50
C ILE A 151 -6.96 -8.68 3.84
N SER A 152 -6.79 -7.54 4.49
CA SER A 152 -6.09 -6.39 3.91
C SER A 152 -4.57 -6.47 4.01
N GLY A 153 -4.04 -7.06 5.08
CA GLY A 153 -2.62 -7.00 5.42
C GLY A 153 -1.69 -7.58 4.36
N LEU A 154 -1.90 -8.84 3.97
CA LEU A 154 -1.08 -9.48 2.94
C LEU A 154 -1.35 -8.94 1.52
N ALA A 155 -2.56 -8.46 1.24
CA ALA A 155 -2.92 -7.92 -0.07
C ALA A 155 -1.98 -6.77 -0.48
N ILE A 156 -1.54 -5.97 0.48
CA ILE A 156 -0.59 -4.87 0.24
C ILE A 156 0.76 -5.41 -0.24
N LEU A 157 1.30 -6.46 0.37
CA LEU A 157 2.58 -7.07 0.00
C LEU A 157 2.52 -7.67 -1.41
N PHE A 158 1.43 -8.33 -1.76
CA PHE A 158 1.23 -8.86 -3.12
C PHE A 158 1.13 -7.73 -4.15
N THR A 159 0.45 -6.63 -3.81
CA THR A 159 0.36 -5.45 -4.69
C THR A 159 1.73 -4.84 -4.93
N TRP A 160 2.52 -4.61 -3.87
CA TRP A 160 3.89 -4.10 -4.03
C TRP A 160 4.79 -5.05 -4.79
N SER A 161 4.65 -6.36 -4.57
CA SER A 161 5.40 -7.37 -5.34
C SER A 161 5.04 -7.32 -6.83
N SER A 162 3.76 -7.16 -7.17
CA SER A 162 3.30 -7.04 -8.55
C SER A 162 3.84 -5.76 -9.23
N ILE A 163 3.91 -4.65 -8.49
CA ILE A 163 4.49 -3.39 -8.99
C ILE A 163 5.99 -3.59 -9.27
N CYS A 164 6.74 -4.23 -8.36
CA CYS A 164 8.16 -4.51 -8.56
C CYS A 164 8.38 -5.40 -9.80
N ILE A 165 7.62 -6.48 -9.95
CA ILE A 165 7.69 -7.37 -11.12
C ILE A 165 7.35 -6.64 -12.40
N SER A 166 6.29 -5.83 -12.39
CA SER A 166 5.88 -5.02 -13.55
C SER A 166 6.96 -4.03 -13.96
N HIS A 167 7.59 -3.35 -13.01
CA HIS A 167 8.70 -2.44 -13.31
C HIS A 167 9.92 -3.18 -13.90
N ILE A 168 10.29 -4.34 -13.36
CA ILE A 168 11.39 -5.16 -13.90
C ILE A 168 11.08 -5.55 -15.36
N ARG A 169 9.86 -6.04 -15.63
CA ARG A 169 9.43 -6.42 -16.97
C ARG A 169 9.35 -5.24 -17.93
N PHE A 170 8.81 -4.11 -17.48
CA PHE A 170 8.76 -2.88 -18.25
C PHE A 170 10.15 -2.44 -18.71
N ARG A 171 11.12 -2.40 -17.78
CA ARG A 171 12.49 -1.99 -18.09
C ARG A 171 13.21 -2.97 -19.02
N ALA A 172 12.93 -4.27 -18.89
CA ALA A 172 13.46 -5.29 -19.80
C ALA A 172 12.87 -5.13 -21.23
N ALA A 173 11.55 -4.91 -21.32
CA ALA A 173 10.89 -4.67 -22.62
C ALA A 173 11.35 -3.37 -23.25
N TRP A 174 11.48 -2.28 -22.48
CA TRP A 174 11.98 -0.97 -22.91
C TRP A 174 13.34 -1.08 -23.59
N LYS A 175 14.26 -1.80 -22.94
CA LYS A 175 15.60 -2.06 -23.47
C LYS A 175 15.56 -2.96 -24.72
N LEU A 176 14.72 -4.01 -24.72
CA LEU A 176 14.61 -4.95 -25.83
C LEU A 176 14.04 -4.32 -27.11
N GLN A 177 13.08 -3.40 -26.95
CA GLN A 177 12.46 -2.65 -28.06
C GLN A 177 13.32 -1.47 -28.54
N GLY A 178 14.54 -1.28 -28.01
CA GLY A 178 15.49 -0.27 -28.47
C GLY A 178 15.27 1.15 -27.96
N HIS A 179 14.37 1.32 -26.97
CA HIS A 179 14.11 2.63 -26.39
C HIS A 179 15.24 3.09 -25.46
N SER A 180 15.56 4.39 -25.52
CA SER A 180 16.54 5.01 -24.63
C SER A 180 15.92 5.34 -23.26
N LEU A 181 16.73 5.25 -22.22
CA LEU A 181 16.31 5.67 -20.86
C LEU A 181 16.07 7.19 -20.76
N SER A 182 16.62 7.96 -21.69
CA SER A 182 16.41 9.42 -21.76
C SER A 182 14.97 9.79 -22.10
N GLU A 183 14.22 8.91 -22.75
CA GLU A 183 12.81 9.12 -23.11
C GLU A 183 11.88 9.06 -21.89
N LEU A 184 12.34 8.44 -20.79
CA LEU A 184 11.53 8.35 -19.58
C LEU A 184 11.57 9.67 -18.79
N PRO A 185 10.41 10.22 -18.39
CA PRO A 185 10.32 11.51 -17.70
C PRO A 185 10.99 11.50 -16.34
N TRP A 186 11.08 10.33 -15.71
CA TRP A 186 11.74 10.17 -14.42
C TRP A 186 12.30 8.76 -14.27
N LEU A 187 13.48 8.69 -13.67
CA LEU A 187 14.16 7.45 -13.35
C LEU A 187 14.33 7.32 -11.83
N SER A 188 13.98 6.17 -11.28
CA SER A 188 14.27 5.87 -9.87
C SER A 188 15.78 5.89 -9.62
N PRO A 189 16.26 6.47 -8.51
CA PRO A 189 17.69 6.50 -8.18
C PRO A 189 18.36 5.11 -8.18
N LEU A 190 17.66 4.10 -7.66
CA LEU A 190 18.14 2.71 -7.63
C LEU A 190 17.80 1.92 -8.91
N GLY A 191 17.04 2.50 -9.83
CA GLY A 191 16.63 1.85 -11.08
C GLY A 191 15.99 0.48 -10.85
N VAL A 192 16.34 -0.48 -11.70
CA VAL A 192 15.81 -1.86 -11.63
C VAL A 192 16.31 -2.61 -10.39
N VAL A 193 17.51 -2.30 -9.91
CA VAL A 193 18.09 -2.94 -8.71
C VAL A 193 17.19 -2.67 -7.50
N GLY A 194 16.65 -1.46 -7.36
CA GLY A 194 15.69 -1.14 -6.31
C GLY A 194 14.45 -2.03 -6.34
N SER A 195 13.95 -2.39 -7.52
CA SER A 195 12.81 -3.30 -7.64
C SER A 195 13.16 -4.74 -7.28
N TYR A 196 14.35 -5.22 -7.59
CA TYR A 196 14.80 -6.53 -7.12
C TYR A 196 14.95 -6.56 -5.60
N ILE A 197 15.55 -5.54 -5.01
CA ILE A 197 15.67 -5.42 -3.54
C ILE A 197 14.26 -5.39 -2.91
N GLY A 198 13.36 -4.54 -3.40
CA GLY A 198 11.99 -4.43 -2.91
C GLY A 198 11.22 -5.75 -3.02
N LEU A 199 11.34 -6.45 -4.15
CA LEU A 199 10.71 -7.75 -4.35
C LEU A 199 11.24 -8.80 -3.37
N THR A 200 12.57 -8.84 -3.16
CA THR A 200 13.21 -9.76 -2.22
C THR A 200 12.71 -9.51 -0.80
N PHE A 201 12.67 -8.25 -0.36
CA PHE A 201 12.13 -7.92 0.97
C PHE A 201 10.64 -8.26 1.11
N ASN A 202 9.82 -8.01 0.09
CA ASN A 202 8.41 -8.42 0.12
C ASN A 202 8.26 -9.95 0.27
N ILE A 203 9.05 -10.74 -0.46
CA ILE A 203 9.04 -12.20 -0.36
C ILE A 203 9.47 -12.63 1.05
N LEU A 204 10.54 -12.05 1.60
CA LEU A 204 11.02 -12.35 2.95
C LEU A 204 9.95 -12.03 4.00
N VAL A 205 9.24 -10.91 3.88
CA VAL A 205 8.15 -10.55 4.79
C VAL A 205 6.98 -11.53 4.67
N ILE A 206 6.62 -11.97 3.46
CA ILE A 206 5.58 -12.99 3.25
C ILE A 206 5.97 -14.31 3.91
N ILE A 207 7.24 -14.74 3.77
CA ILE A 207 7.77 -15.94 4.42
C ILE A 207 7.75 -15.79 5.95
N ALA A 208 8.16 -14.63 6.46
CA ALA A 208 8.13 -14.35 7.90
C ALA A 208 6.69 -14.35 8.44
N GLN A 209 5.74 -13.79 7.71
CA GLN A 209 4.32 -13.82 8.07
C GLN A 209 3.76 -15.25 8.07
N PHE A 210 4.13 -16.05 7.07
CA PHE A 210 3.77 -17.46 7.02
C PHE A 210 4.31 -18.21 8.24
N TYR A 211 5.59 -18.01 8.58
CA TYR A 211 6.22 -18.63 9.74
C TYR A 211 5.53 -18.19 11.04
N ASN A 212 5.29 -16.90 11.22
CA ASN A 212 4.61 -16.37 12.41
C ASN A 212 3.17 -16.89 12.55
N SER A 213 2.45 -17.05 11.43
CA SER A 213 1.10 -17.62 11.46
C SER A 213 1.08 -19.12 11.75
N ALA A 214 2.14 -19.85 11.32
CA ALA A 214 2.27 -21.29 11.57
C ALA A 214 2.79 -21.60 12.98
N PHE A 215 3.64 -20.72 13.53
CA PHE A 215 4.31 -20.88 14.82
C PHE A 215 4.19 -19.60 15.66
N PRO A 216 2.99 -19.25 16.15
CA PRO A 216 2.79 -18.03 16.92
C PRO A 216 3.59 -18.06 18.23
N ILE A 217 4.27 -16.94 18.53
CA ILE A 217 5.12 -16.80 19.71
C ILE A 217 4.23 -16.60 20.95
N GLY A 218 4.50 -17.35 22.04
CA GLY A 218 3.79 -17.19 23.32
C GLY A 218 2.53 -18.04 23.49
N GLU A 219 2.11 -18.81 22.50
CA GLU A 219 1.01 -19.75 22.60
C GLU A 219 1.50 -21.13 23.03
N GLY A 220 1.92 -21.25 24.30
CA GLY A 220 2.12 -22.56 24.93
C GLY A 220 0.80 -23.33 24.98
N GLU A 221 0.77 -24.56 24.41
CA GLU A 221 -0.32 -25.54 24.53
C GLU A 221 -1.74 -25.11 24.16
N LYS A 222 -1.94 -24.28 23.14
CA LYS A 222 -3.26 -24.13 22.53
C LYS A 222 -3.60 -25.37 21.69
N ASN A 223 -4.88 -25.78 21.74
CA ASN A 223 -5.41 -26.90 20.97
C ASN A 223 -5.12 -26.71 19.47
N GLY A 224 -4.93 -27.82 18.73
CA GLY A 224 -4.62 -27.79 17.30
C GLY A 224 -5.64 -27.01 16.45
N ASN A 225 -6.89 -26.90 16.91
CA ASN A 225 -7.93 -26.09 16.25
C ASN A 225 -7.63 -24.59 16.31
N ASP A 226 -7.09 -24.07 17.43
CA ASP A 226 -6.77 -22.67 17.60
C ASP A 226 -5.58 -22.26 16.72
N ARG A 227 -4.61 -23.18 16.55
CA ARG A 227 -3.47 -22.96 15.63
C ARG A 227 -3.94 -22.87 14.18
N GLY A 228 -4.85 -23.76 13.77
CA GLY A 228 -5.43 -23.72 12.42
C GLY A 228 -6.19 -22.42 12.17
N TYR A 229 -6.97 -21.98 13.13
CA TYR A 229 -7.72 -20.72 13.06
C TYR A 229 -6.78 -19.51 12.88
N ASN A 230 -5.76 -19.37 13.74
CA ASN A 230 -4.80 -18.28 13.67
C ASN A 230 -3.98 -18.28 12.38
N PHE A 231 -3.63 -19.47 11.89
CA PHE A 231 -2.99 -19.60 10.58
C PHE A 231 -3.88 -19.08 9.44
N PHE A 232 -5.14 -19.51 9.40
CA PHE A 232 -6.10 -19.04 8.39
C PHE A 232 -6.33 -17.54 8.50
N LEU A 233 -6.46 -17.01 9.71
CA LEU A 233 -6.62 -15.58 9.96
C LEU A 233 -5.45 -14.77 9.38
N GLY A 234 -4.22 -15.21 9.65
CA GLY A 234 -3.00 -14.52 9.19
C GLY A 234 -2.74 -14.65 7.69
N MET A 235 -3.28 -15.70 7.05
CA MET A 235 -2.98 -16.01 5.64
C MET A 235 -4.19 -15.93 4.71
N ILE A 236 -5.34 -15.45 5.18
CA ILE A 236 -6.62 -15.45 4.43
C ILE A 236 -6.55 -14.68 3.09
N SER A 237 -5.73 -13.66 3.00
CA SER A 237 -5.54 -12.91 1.75
C SER A 237 -4.96 -13.77 0.63
N LEU A 238 -4.12 -14.74 0.95
CA LEU A 238 -3.44 -15.58 -0.04
C LEU A 238 -4.43 -16.43 -0.85
N PRO A 239 -5.32 -17.26 -0.24
CA PRO A 239 -6.30 -18.00 -1.00
C PRO A 239 -7.26 -17.10 -1.78
N ILE A 240 -7.65 -15.95 -1.24
CA ILE A 240 -8.51 -14.98 -1.94
C ILE A 240 -7.82 -14.48 -3.22
N ILE A 241 -6.57 -14.05 -3.12
CA ILE A 241 -5.81 -13.57 -4.28
C ILE A 241 -5.63 -14.69 -5.31
N MET A 242 -5.33 -15.92 -4.87
CA MET A 242 -5.18 -17.07 -5.75
C MET A 242 -6.49 -17.39 -6.51
N VAL A 243 -7.64 -17.35 -5.83
CA VAL A 243 -8.96 -17.56 -6.46
C VAL A 243 -9.20 -16.49 -7.52
N PHE A 244 -9.00 -15.23 -7.23
CA PHE A 244 -9.17 -14.16 -8.22
C PHE A 244 -8.18 -14.26 -9.38
N PHE A 245 -6.92 -14.54 -9.10
CA PHE A 245 -5.87 -14.66 -10.12
C PHE A 245 -6.13 -15.82 -11.07
N PHE A 246 -6.33 -17.03 -10.53
CA PHE A 246 -6.59 -18.21 -11.35
C PHE A 246 -7.97 -18.15 -11.98
N GLY A 247 -8.99 -17.68 -11.26
CA GLY A 247 -10.34 -17.49 -11.80
C GLY A 247 -10.32 -16.59 -13.04
N TYR A 248 -9.69 -15.42 -12.95
CA TYR A 248 -9.55 -14.52 -14.09
C TYR A 248 -8.75 -15.17 -15.25
N LYS A 249 -7.64 -15.84 -14.91
CA LYS A 249 -6.79 -16.51 -15.91
C LYS A 249 -7.51 -17.61 -16.66
N ILE A 250 -8.35 -18.40 -15.98
CA ILE A 250 -9.14 -19.48 -16.57
C ILE A 250 -10.26 -18.90 -17.44
N VAL A 251 -11.02 -17.93 -16.92
CA VAL A 251 -12.17 -17.34 -17.63
C VAL A 251 -11.73 -16.59 -18.87
N LYS A 252 -10.68 -15.76 -18.76
CA LYS A 252 -10.18 -14.93 -19.87
C LYS A 252 -9.09 -15.59 -20.71
N LYS A 253 -8.62 -16.81 -20.32
CA LYS A 253 -7.54 -17.56 -21.01
C LYS A 253 -6.31 -16.70 -21.28
N THR A 254 -5.96 -15.82 -20.33
CA THR A 254 -4.84 -14.87 -20.48
C THR A 254 -3.50 -15.61 -20.52
N LYS A 255 -2.61 -15.15 -21.43
CA LYS A 255 -1.24 -15.62 -21.56
C LYS A 255 -0.27 -14.56 -21.02
N ILE A 256 0.92 -15.00 -20.65
CA ILE A 256 2.01 -14.07 -20.32
C ILE A 256 2.49 -13.44 -21.64
N ILE A 257 2.39 -12.12 -21.75
CA ILE A 257 2.80 -11.38 -22.94
C ILE A 257 4.33 -11.41 -23.03
N PRO A 258 4.93 -11.85 -24.15
CA PRO A 258 6.38 -11.78 -24.37
C PRO A 258 6.90 -10.34 -24.31
N LEU A 259 8.18 -10.15 -23.94
CA LEU A 259 8.75 -8.81 -23.76
C LEU A 259 8.74 -7.95 -25.04
N HIS A 260 8.82 -8.57 -26.20
CA HIS A 260 8.80 -7.88 -27.50
C HIS A 260 7.39 -7.44 -27.94
N GLU A 261 6.35 -8.02 -27.38
CA GLU A 261 4.94 -7.70 -27.66
C GLU A 261 4.32 -6.75 -26.64
N ILE A 262 5.06 -6.40 -25.58
CA ILE A 262 4.52 -5.48 -24.56
C ILE A 262 4.32 -4.12 -25.18
N ASP A 263 3.08 -3.62 -25.13
CA ASP A 263 2.74 -2.27 -25.53
C ASP A 263 3.29 -1.27 -24.50
N LEU A 264 4.26 -0.48 -24.93
CA LEU A 264 4.95 0.52 -24.11
C LEU A 264 4.46 1.95 -24.37
N VAL A 265 3.65 2.14 -25.41
CA VAL A 265 3.29 3.48 -25.94
C VAL A 265 1.83 3.81 -25.72
N SER A 266 0.93 2.83 -25.83
CA SER A 266 -0.50 3.06 -25.62
C SER A 266 -0.80 3.53 -24.20
N GLY A 267 -1.62 4.58 -24.08
CA GLY A 267 -2.01 5.15 -22.78
C GLY A 267 -1.01 6.15 -22.18
N ILE A 268 0.07 6.49 -22.88
CA ILE A 268 0.92 7.62 -22.49
C ILE A 268 0.10 8.90 -22.73
N ARG A 269 -0.22 9.59 -21.64
CA ARG A 269 -1.10 10.77 -21.65
C ARG A 269 -0.52 11.98 -22.40
N GLU A 270 0.79 12.14 -22.37
CA GLU A 270 1.51 13.24 -23.01
C GLU A 270 2.83 12.73 -23.55
N GLN A 271 2.96 12.71 -24.88
CA GLN A 271 4.26 12.58 -25.52
C GLN A 271 4.88 13.99 -25.57
N ILE A 272 5.84 14.25 -24.67
CA ILE A 272 6.65 15.46 -24.82
C ILE A 272 7.69 15.19 -25.91
N SER A 273 7.91 16.19 -26.76
CA SER A 273 8.99 16.12 -27.73
C SER A 273 10.33 15.94 -27.01
N LEU A 274 11.25 15.17 -27.58
CA LEU A 274 12.59 14.98 -27.04
C LEU A 274 13.29 16.34 -26.81
N GLU A 275 12.97 17.33 -27.64
CA GLU A 275 13.48 18.70 -27.55
C GLU A 275 13.05 19.42 -26.27
N GLU A 276 11.79 19.33 -25.86
CA GLU A 276 11.30 19.92 -24.60
C GLU A 276 11.94 19.24 -23.38
N HIS A 277 12.17 17.94 -23.47
CA HIS A 277 12.81 17.19 -22.41
C HIS A 277 14.29 17.57 -22.23
N ASP A 278 14.99 17.79 -23.33
CA ASP A 278 16.39 18.21 -23.34
C ASP A 278 16.53 19.67 -22.89
N GLN A 279 15.60 20.55 -23.27
CA GLN A 279 15.54 21.92 -22.73
C GLN A 279 15.33 21.95 -21.21
N GLU A 280 14.36 21.17 -20.68
CA GLU A 280 14.17 21.09 -19.22
C GLU A 280 15.41 20.53 -18.49
N ARG A 281 16.15 19.60 -19.09
CA ARG A 281 17.41 19.08 -18.54
C ARG A 281 18.51 20.14 -18.53
N ALA A 282 18.66 20.88 -19.62
CA ALA A 282 19.64 21.96 -19.74
C ALA A 282 19.35 23.08 -18.73
N GLU A 283 18.08 23.47 -18.56
CA GLU A 283 17.68 24.43 -17.53
C GLU A 283 18.05 23.96 -16.12
N ARG A 284 17.80 22.68 -15.80
CA ARG A 284 18.13 22.11 -14.48
C ARG A 284 19.63 22.04 -14.22
N GLN A 285 20.45 21.84 -15.25
CA GLN A 285 21.89 21.84 -15.10
C GLN A 285 22.41 23.23 -14.69
N ASN A 286 21.78 24.31 -15.13
CA ASN A 286 22.13 25.68 -14.83
C ASN A 286 21.58 26.20 -13.48
N TRP A 287 20.81 25.39 -12.76
CA TRP A 287 20.29 25.81 -11.45
C TRP A 287 21.40 25.95 -10.39
N PRO A 288 21.33 26.95 -9.54
CA PRO A 288 22.25 27.09 -8.41
C PRO A 288 22.11 25.88 -7.45
N ILE A 289 23.19 25.56 -6.75
CA ILE A 289 23.32 24.36 -5.90
C ILE A 289 22.17 24.24 -4.91
N TYR A 290 21.76 25.35 -4.26
CA TYR A 290 20.63 25.30 -3.31
C TYR A 290 19.31 24.88 -3.98
N LYS A 291 19.07 25.31 -5.21
CA LYS A 291 17.87 24.94 -5.97
C LYS A 291 17.92 23.49 -6.43
N LYS A 292 19.11 22.95 -6.74
CA LYS A 292 19.34 21.52 -7.01
C LYS A 292 19.08 20.66 -5.78
N VAL A 293 19.59 21.10 -4.61
CA VAL A 293 19.37 20.41 -3.34
C VAL A 293 17.90 20.45 -2.93
N LEU A 294 17.23 21.59 -3.02
CA LEU A 294 15.79 21.71 -2.78
C LEU A 294 14.98 20.82 -3.73
N HIS A 295 15.31 20.78 -5.00
CA HIS A 295 14.62 19.91 -5.97
C HIS A 295 14.93 18.42 -5.77
N PHE A 296 16.07 18.10 -5.15
CA PHE A 296 16.41 16.72 -4.78
C PHE A 296 15.61 16.27 -3.54
N LEU A 297 15.44 17.16 -2.57
CA LEU A 297 14.76 16.88 -1.30
C LEU A 297 13.24 17.02 -1.42
N PHE A 298 12.77 17.96 -2.20
CA PHE A 298 11.37 18.32 -2.40
C PHE A 298 11.00 18.23 -3.91
#